data_f12cce86b4970097166240b695514838
#
_entry.id   f12cce86b4970097166240b695514838
#
_cell.length_a   1.000
_cell.length_b   1.000
_cell.length_c   1.000
_cell.angle_alpha   90.00
_cell.angle_beta   90.00
_cell.angle_gamma   90.00
#
_symmetry.space_group_name_H-M   'P 1'
#
loop_
_entity.id
_entity.type
_entity.pdbx_description
1 polymer ?
#
loop_
_entity_poly.entity_id
_entity_poly.type
_entity_poly.pdbx_seq_one_letter_code
_entity_poly.pdbx_strand_id
1 'polypeptide(L)'
;LFASALALALSATAQTPKEDFKRDITLSASNYVAYRGPQKQLTPTPKGYTPFYLSHYGRHGSRYMIGKAAYDAPYFSLLKAQQEGKLTAKGEETLKKVTLIREDAKGRDGELTPLGALQHQGITRRMMERFPKIFAGKTNIEARSTIVIRCILSMENGLQQLLRMNPQLKIFHDASEHDMYYMNLDDRKLDSLKYCVGRKVVQEEFSKKHDCYKRVMQELFNDQDWVKQNINQRDLNWKLFEMAGAIQGTE
;
A
#
# COMPACT_ATOMS: atom_id res chain seq x y z
N LEU A 1 -0.71 24.84 37.85
CA LEU A 1 -1.18 23.62 37.18
C LEU A 1 -1.54 23.85 35.70
N PHE A 2 -2.25 24.95 35.34
CA PHE A 2 -2.61 25.25 33.95
C PHE A 2 -1.41 25.67 33.08
N ALA A 3 -0.42 26.37 33.62
CA ALA A 3 0.78 26.78 32.88
C ALA A 3 1.69 25.60 32.53
N SER A 4 1.73 24.55 33.36
CA SER A 4 2.54 23.35 33.13
C SER A 4 1.95 22.45 32.04
N ALA A 5 0.62 22.40 31.90
CA ALA A 5 -0.06 21.66 30.84
C ALA A 5 0.13 22.31 29.45
N LEU A 6 0.19 23.65 29.41
CA LEU A 6 0.42 24.40 28.17
C LEU A 6 1.88 24.27 27.67
N ALA A 7 2.85 24.19 28.58
CA ALA A 7 4.26 23.98 28.23
C ALA A 7 4.54 22.58 27.66
N LEU A 8 3.80 21.55 28.10
CA LEU A 8 3.89 20.18 27.54
C LEU A 8 3.25 20.06 26.15
N ALA A 9 2.25 20.87 25.84
CA ALA A 9 1.61 20.89 24.53
C ALA A 9 2.50 21.54 23.43
N LEU A 10 3.40 22.45 23.80
CA LEU A 10 4.30 23.15 22.90
C LEU A 10 5.53 22.33 22.46
N SER A 11 5.81 21.21 23.14
CA SER A 11 6.95 20.33 22.81
C SER A 11 6.63 19.16 21.87
N ALA A 12 5.38 19.00 21.45
CA ALA A 12 5.01 18.02 20.43
C ALA A 12 5.33 18.59 19.02
N THR A 13 6.60 18.62 18.65
CA THR A 13 6.99 18.85 17.27
C THR A 13 6.54 17.66 16.44
N ALA A 14 5.48 17.83 15.65
CA ALA A 14 5.08 16.83 14.69
C ALA A 14 6.24 16.63 13.68
N GLN A 15 6.74 15.40 13.62
CA GLN A 15 7.77 15.03 12.64
C GLN A 15 7.22 15.27 11.24
N THR A 16 7.97 15.98 10.38
CA THR A 16 7.51 16.27 9.03
C THR A 16 7.72 15.03 8.13
N PRO A 17 6.80 14.75 7.19
CA PRO A 17 6.98 13.67 6.21
C PRO A 17 8.31 13.77 5.44
N LYS A 18 8.81 14.97 5.22
CA LYS A 18 10.09 15.22 4.54
C LYS A 18 11.29 14.64 5.29
N GLU A 19 11.27 14.70 6.61
CA GLU A 19 12.33 14.12 7.45
C GLU A 19 12.26 12.60 7.46
N ASP A 20 11.05 12.04 7.50
CA ASP A 20 10.85 10.60 7.38
C ASP A 20 11.36 10.07 6.03
N PHE A 21 11.04 10.73 4.93
CA PHE A 21 11.48 10.34 3.58
C PHE A 21 13.00 10.48 3.39
N LYS A 22 13.63 11.45 4.05
CA LYS A 22 15.11 11.56 4.05
C LYS A 22 15.77 10.41 4.79
N ARG A 23 15.17 9.95 5.87
CA ARG A 23 15.64 8.82 6.67
C ARG A 23 15.42 7.48 5.97
N ASP A 24 14.26 7.29 5.39
CA ASP A 24 13.83 6.07 4.70
C ASP A 24 12.95 6.44 3.50
N ILE A 25 13.54 6.44 2.31
CA ILE A 25 12.83 6.80 1.07
C ILE A 25 11.64 5.88 0.78
N THR A 26 11.66 4.64 1.28
CA THR A 26 10.57 3.69 1.06
C THR A 26 9.26 4.16 1.67
N LEU A 27 9.30 5.00 2.71
CA LEU A 27 8.12 5.61 3.32
C LEU A 27 7.39 6.60 2.39
N SER A 28 8.03 7.06 1.31
CA SER A 28 7.39 7.90 0.29
C SER A 28 6.43 7.15 -0.62
N ALA A 29 6.44 5.81 -0.60
CA ALA A 29 5.64 4.98 -1.49
C ALA A 29 4.12 4.98 -1.21
N SER A 30 3.63 5.91 -0.37
CA SER A 30 2.20 6.08 -0.07
C SER A 30 1.58 4.76 0.43
N ASN A 31 0.51 4.31 -0.21
CA ASN A 31 -0.18 3.07 0.14
C ASN A 31 0.50 1.78 -0.33
N TYR A 32 1.66 1.90 -0.97
CA TYR A 32 2.52 0.77 -1.34
C TYR A 32 3.61 0.47 -0.30
N VAL A 33 3.75 1.29 0.74
CA VAL A 33 4.66 0.97 1.85
C VAL A 33 4.31 -0.40 2.42
N ALA A 34 5.25 -1.33 2.38
CA ALA A 34 5.02 -2.68 2.90
C ALA A 34 4.85 -2.65 4.42
N TYR A 35 3.83 -3.34 4.92
CA TYR A 35 3.57 -3.42 6.36
C TYR A 35 4.64 -4.25 7.06
N ARG A 36 5.43 -3.60 7.93
CA ARG A 36 6.56 -4.20 8.66
C ARG A 36 6.19 -4.69 10.06
N GLY A 37 4.94 -4.51 10.46
CA GLY A 37 4.49 -4.76 11.83
C GLY A 37 4.80 -3.61 12.81
N PRO A 38 4.40 -3.74 14.08
CA PRO A 38 4.69 -2.73 15.10
C PRO A 38 6.20 -2.59 15.34
N GLN A 39 6.70 -1.35 15.31
CA GLN A 39 8.11 -1.02 15.55
C GLN A 39 8.36 -0.61 17.01
N LYS A 40 7.31 -0.37 17.77
CA LYS A 40 7.37 0.03 19.18
C LYS A 40 6.72 -1.03 20.06
N GLN A 41 7.19 -1.14 21.28
CA GLN A 41 6.54 -1.96 22.29
C GLN A 41 5.11 -1.46 22.53
N LEU A 42 4.17 -2.39 22.50
CA LEU A 42 2.77 -2.07 22.72
C LEU A 42 2.51 -1.77 24.20
N THR A 43 1.66 -0.79 24.47
CA THR A 43 1.24 -0.44 25.83
C THR A 43 0.62 -1.65 26.54
N PRO A 44 1.00 -1.97 27.77
CA PRO A 44 0.40 -3.07 28.52
C PRO A 44 -1.08 -2.81 28.81
N THR A 45 -1.83 -3.86 29.07
CA THR A 45 -3.22 -3.74 29.53
C THR A 45 -3.26 -2.95 30.84
N PRO A 46 -4.13 -1.93 30.97
CA PRO A 46 -4.24 -1.16 32.21
C PRO A 46 -4.57 -2.05 33.42
N LYS A 47 -4.05 -1.68 34.59
CA LYS A 47 -4.31 -2.42 35.85
C LYS A 47 -5.83 -2.47 36.12
N GLY A 48 -6.35 -3.64 36.47
CA GLY A 48 -7.78 -3.85 36.76
C GLY A 48 -8.65 -4.15 35.52
N TYR A 49 -8.09 -4.13 34.30
CA TYR A 49 -8.81 -4.48 33.09
C TYR A 49 -8.38 -5.83 32.55
N THR A 50 -9.33 -6.57 31.99
CA THR A 50 -9.08 -7.84 31.30
C THR A 50 -9.66 -7.76 29.90
N PRO A 51 -8.88 -7.96 28.84
CA PRO A 51 -9.42 -8.04 27.47
C PRO A 51 -10.40 -9.21 27.34
N PHE A 52 -11.59 -8.97 26.82
CA PHE A 52 -12.63 -9.97 26.65
C PHE A 52 -13.15 -10.09 25.19
N TYR A 53 -12.87 -9.10 24.36
CA TYR A 53 -13.28 -9.05 22.96
C TYR A 53 -12.21 -8.38 22.11
N LEU A 54 -12.03 -8.84 20.89
CA LEU A 54 -11.14 -8.24 19.90
C LEU A 54 -11.89 -8.05 18.59
N SER A 55 -11.90 -6.84 18.09
CA SER A 55 -12.36 -6.50 16.73
C SER A 55 -11.17 -6.04 15.91
N HIS A 56 -11.08 -6.55 14.68
CA HIS A 56 -10.03 -6.20 13.74
C HIS A 56 -10.64 -5.80 12.40
N TYR A 57 -10.29 -4.61 11.92
CA TYR A 57 -10.57 -4.16 10.58
C TYR A 57 -9.24 -3.95 9.86
N GLY A 58 -9.04 -4.65 8.76
CA GLY A 58 -7.79 -4.64 8.02
C GLY A 58 -7.98 -4.35 6.55
N ARG A 59 -6.91 -3.89 5.90
CA ARG A 59 -6.78 -3.83 4.45
C ARG A 59 -6.15 -5.14 3.98
N HIS A 60 -6.33 -5.52 2.69
CA HIS A 60 -5.57 -6.61 2.09
C HIS A 60 -4.04 -6.41 2.26
N GLY A 61 -3.27 -7.48 2.27
CA GLY A 61 -1.82 -7.45 2.30
C GLY A 61 -1.19 -6.84 1.04
N SER A 62 0.13 -6.83 0.97
CA SER A 62 0.87 -6.40 -0.22
C SER A 62 0.39 -7.12 -1.47
N ARG A 63 0.33 -6.41 -2.58
CA ARG A 63 -0.23 -6.90 -3.83
C ARG A 63 0.53 -6.37 -5.05
N TYR A 64 0.42 -7.07 -6.15
CA TYR A 64 0.79 -6.55 -7.46
C TYR A 64 -0.08 -5.35 -7.85
N MET A 65 0.43 -4.47 -8.73
CA MET A 65 -0.35 -3.32 -9.20
C MET A 65 -1.59 -3.80 -9.96
N ILE A 66 -2.65 -2.98 -9.89
CA ILE A 66 -3.92 -3.29 -10.55
C ILE A 66 -3.84 -2.88 -12.01
N GLY A 67 -4.00 -3.87 -12.89
CA GLY A 67 -4.09 -3.68 -14.31
C GLY A 67 -2.75 -3.65 -15.04
N LYS A 68 -2.70 -4.41 -16.12
CA LYS A 68 -1.54 -4.60 -16.98
C LYS A 68 -0.91 -3.30 -17.48
N ALA A 69 -1.74 -2.27 -17.75
CA ALA A 69 -1.28 -0.98 -18.24
C ALA A 69 -0.33 -0.24 -17.26
N ALA A 70 -0.38 -0.56 -15.95
CA ALA A 70 0.52 0.01 -14.97
C ALA A 70 1.97 -0.43 -15.20
N TYR A 71 2.17 -1.63 -15.75
CA TYR A 71 3.47 -2.20 -16.11
C TYR A 71 3.83 -1.95 -17.57
N ASP A 72 2.87 -2.13 -18.47
CA ASP A 72 3.10 -2.06 -19.92
C ASP A 72 3.41 -0.64 -20.40
N ALA A 73 2.74 0.37 -19.88
CA ALA A 73 2.93 1.73 -20.38
C ALA A 73 4.35 2.29 -20.14
N PRO A 74 4.95 2.19 -18.92
CA PRO A 74 6.34 2.62 -18.75
C PRO A 74 7.31 1.74 -19.55
N TYR A 75 7.06 0.43 -19.64
CA TYR A 75 7.88 -0.47 -20.44
C TYR A 75 7.93 -0.06 -21.92
N PHE A 76 6.77 0.09 -22.57
CA PHE A 76 6.73 0.43 -23.99
C PHE A 76 7.24 1.84 -24.28
N SER A 77 7.04 2.79 -23.39
CA SER A 77 7.61 4.14 -23.50
C SER A 77 9.14 4.11 -23.53
N LEU A 78 9.74 3.37 -22.60
CA LEU A 78 11.21 3.24 -22.52
C LEU A 78 11.75 2.38 -23.67
N LEU A 79 11.08 1.29 -24.04
CA LEU A 79 11.48 0.43 -25.15
C LEU A 79 11.52 1.21 -26.49
N LYS A 80 10.49 2.01 -26.77
CA LYS A 80 10.46 2.89 -27.94
C LYS A 80 11.66 3.84 -27.95
N ALA A 81 11.93 4.48 -26.81
CA ALA A 81 13.07 5.38 -26.69
C ALA A 81 14.43 4.67 -26.90
N GLN A 82 14.56 3.43 -26.41
CA GLN A 82 15.75 2.61 -26.64
C GLN A 82 15.94 2.32 -28.14
N GLN A 83 14.90 1.87 -28.81
CA GLN A 83 14.92 1.54 -30.24
C GLN A 83 15.31 2.74 -31.12
N GLU A 84 14.99 3.94 -30.68
CA GLU A 84 15.33 5.20 -31.36
C GLU A 84 16.63 5.86 -30.84
N GLY A 85 17.36 5.19 -29.92
CA GLY A 85 18.63 5.70 -29.37
C GLY A 85 18.46 6.95 -28.49
N LYS A 86 17.30 7.09 -27.84
CA LYS A 86 16.93 8.27 -27.05
C LYS A 86 17.11 8.11 -25.54
N LEU A 87 17.58 6.96 -25.08
CA LEU A 87 17.85 6.74 -23.65
C LEU A 87 19.27 7.19 -23.26
N THR A 88 19.40 7.69 -22.03
CA THR A 88 20.69 7.82 -21.35
C THR A 88 21.10 6.46 -20.78
N ALA A 89 22.33 6.34 -20.25
CA ALA A 89 22.74 5.15 -19.49
C ALA A 89 21.80 4.84 -18.32
N LYS A 90 21.26 5.88 -17.65
CA LYS A 90 20.26 5.75 -16.59
C LYS A 90 18.92 5.27 -17.13
N GLY A 91 18.53 5.72 -18.30
CA GLY A 91 17.33 5.25 -19.01
C GLY A 91 17.42 3.77 -19.36
N GLU A 92 18.56 3.30 -19.85
CA GLU A 92 18.81 1.88 -20.15
C GLU A 92 18.75 1.01 -18.88
N GLU A 93 19.36 1.46 -17.79
CA GLU A 93 19.29 0.78 -16.49
C GLU A 93 17.83 0.70 -16.00
N THR A 94 17.06 1.79 -16.16
CA THR A 94 15.66 1.86 -15.77
C THR A 94 14.81 0.90 -16.60
N LEU A 95 15.01 0.84 -17.91
CA LEU A 95 14.31 -0.11 -18.78
C LEU A 95 14.56 -1.56 -18.35
N LYS A 96 15.80 -1.92 -18.02
CA LYS A 96 16.11 -3.27 -17.52
C LYS A 96 15.32 -3.60 -16.25
N LYS A 97 15.27 -2.68 -15.28
CA LYS A 97 14.50 -2.86 -14.04
C LYS A 97 13.01 -2.98 -14.30
N VAL A 98 12.46 -2.09 -15.12
CA VAL A 98 11.04 -2.11 -15.53
C VAL A 98 10.68 -3.44 -16.23
N THR A 99 11.58 -3.96 -17.05
CA THR A 99 11.39 -5.26 -17.72
C THR A 99 11.29 -6.40 -16.70
N LEU A 100 12.22 -6.46 -15.74
CA LEU A 100 12.19 -7.50 -14.71
C LEU A 100 10.91 -7.45 -13.86
N ILE A 101 10.52 -6.26 -13.42
CA ILE A 101 9.29 -6.07 -12.62
C ILE A 101 8.05 -6.47 -13.42
N ARG A 102 8.02 -6.11 -14.71
CA ARG A 102 6.91 -6.46 -15.61
C ARG A 102 6.80 -7.97 -15.83
N GLU A 103 7.91 -8.66 -16.03
CA GLU A 103 7.90 -10.12 -16.21
C GLU A 103 7.51 -10.86 -14.92
N ASP A 104 7.97 -10.41 -13.75
CA ASP A 104 7.55 -10.95 -12.45
C ASP A 104 6.04 -10.80 -12.23
N ALA A 105 5.48 -9.65 -12.61
CA ALA A 105 4.06 -9.34 -12.45
C ALA A 105 3.15 -9.96 -13.52
N LYS A 106 3.68 -10.65 -14.53
CA LYS A 106 2.93 -11.14 -15.68
C LYS A 106 1.83 -12.13 -15.29
N GLY A 107 0.58 -11.77 -15.60
CA GLY A 107 -0.59 -12.57 -15.28
C GLY A 107 -1.01 -12.52 -13.81
N ARG A 108 -0.41 -11.60 -13.02
CA ARG A 108 -0.66 -11.46 -11.58
C ARG A 108 -1.26 -10.11 -11.19
N ASP A 109 -1.92 -9.45 -12.11
CA ASP A 109 -2.50 -8.11 -11.91
C ASP A 109 -3.43 -8.05 -10.71
N GLY A 110 -3.07 -7.25 -9.71
CA GLY A 110 -3.85 -7.04 -8.50
C GLY A 110 -3.92 -8.21 -7.53
N GLU A 111 -3.16 -9.28 -7.77
CA GLU A 111 -3.09 -10.44 -6.89
C GLU A 111 -2.36 -10.13 -5.58
N LEU A 112 -2.72 -10.85 -4.52
CA LEU A 112 -1.98 -10.85 -3.26
C LEU A 112 -0.58 -11.43 -3.49
N THR A 113 0.46 -10.75 -2.99
CA THR A 113 1.82 -11.29 -3.04
C THR A 113 2.07 -12.31 -1.91
N PRO A 114 3.10 -13.17 -2.03
CA PRO A 114 3.55 -14.01 -0.92
C PRO A 114 3.82 -13.23 0.37
N LEU A 115 4.46 -12.05 0.24
CA LEU A 115 4.66 -11.15 1.39
C LEU A 115 3.33 -10.68 1.98
N GLY A 116 2.33 -10.36 1.14
CA GLY A 116 0.99 -9.99 1.59
C GLY A 116 0.31 -11.07 2.43
N ALA A 117 0.47 -12.33 2.05
CA ALA A 117 0.00 -13.46 2.83
C ALA A 117 0.72 -13.57 4.20
N LEU A 118 2.05 -13.47 4.19
CA LEU A 118 2.87 -13.48 5.41
C LEU A 118 2.54 -12.31 6.36
N GLN A 119 2.20 -11.14 5.83
CA GLN A 119 1.76 -9.99 6.63
C GLN A 119 0.52 -10.33 7.46
N HIS A 120 -0.50 -10.95 6.86
CA HIS A 120 -1.72 -11.33 7.56
C HIS A 120 -1.50 -12.47 8.55
N GLN A 121 -0.69 -13.46 8.21
CA GLN A 121 -0.26 -14.50 9.17
C GLN A 121 0.45 -13.87 10.38
N GLY A 122 1.35 -12.92 10.15
CA GLY A 122 2.08 -12.21 11.19
C GLY A 122 1.19 -11.32 12.07
N ILE A 123 0.20 -10.62 11.49
CA ILE A 123 -0.78 -9.84 12.24
C ILE A 123 -1.56 -10.74 13.20
N THR A 124 -2.10 -11.81 12.67
CA THR A 124 -2.93 -12.76 13.42
C THR A 124 -2.13 -13.45 14.53
N ARG A 125 -0.91 -13.89 14.24
CA ARG A 125 -0.01 -14.45 15.24
C ARG A 125 0.17 -13.49 16.42
N ARG A 126 0.50 -12.22 16.14
CA ARG A 126 0.68 -11.21 17.21
C ARG A 126 -0.60 -10.94 18.02
N MET A 127 -1.78 -11.01 17.38
CA MET A 127 -3.06 -10.91 18.10
C MET A 127 -3.21 -12.02 19.13
N MET A 128 -2.95 -13.26 18.74
CA MET A 128 -3.05 -14.42 19.64
C MET A 128 -2.00 -14.37 20.75
N GLU A 129 -0.76 -14.03 20.43
CA GLU A 129 0.33 -13.87 21.42
C GLU A 129 0.01 -12.78 22.45
N ARG A 130 -0.61 -11.69 22.03
CA ARG A 130 -0.96 -10.57 22.90
C ARG A 130 -2.21 -10.82 23.74
N PHE A 131 -3.20 -11.52 23.19
CA PHE A 131 -4.51 -11.73 23.81
C PHE A 131 -4.85 -13.24 23.92
N PRO A 132 -3.98 -14.06 24.53
CA PRO A 132 -4.13 -15.51 24.49
C PRO A 132 -5.45 -15.99 25.12
N LYS A 133 -5.98 -15.26 26.12
CA LYS A 133 -7.26 -15.62 26.76
C LYS A 133 -8.47 -15.46 25.85
N ILE A 134 -8.43 -14.50 24.90
CA ILE A 134 -9.52 -14.29 23.92
C ILE A 134 -9.59 -15.47 22.95
N PHE A 135 -8.45 -16.05 22.60
CA PHE A 135 -8.35 -17.14 21.61
C PHE A 135 -8.25 -18.53 22.26
N ALA A 136 -8.55 -18.66 23.55
CA ALA A 136 -8.41 -19.95 24.25
C ALA A 136 -9.59 -20.89 23.96
N GLY A 137 -9.29 -22.19 23.85
CA GLY A 137 -10.29 -23.25 23.71
C GLY A 137 -11.16 -23.09 22.45
N LYS A 138 -12.47 -23.33 22.59
CA LYS A 138 -13.43 -23.31 21.49
C LYS A 138 -14.04 -21.93 21.21
N THR A 139 -13.22 -20.89 21.17
CA THR A 139 -13.68 -19.53 20.87
C THR A 139 -14.28 -19.43 19.47
N ASN A 140 -15.35 -18.67 19.35
CA ASN A 140 -15.97 -18.35 18.06
C ASN A 140 -15.25 -17.15 17.42
N ILE A 141 -14.91 -17.29 16.14
CA ILE A 141 -14.34 -16.26 15.29
C ILE A 141 -15.30 -16.00 14.15
N GLU A 142 -15.68 -14.75 13.98
CA GLU A 142 -16.42 -14.30 12.79
C GLU A 142 -15.52 -13.46 11.93
N ALA A 143 -15.44 -13.79 10.64
CA ALA A 143 -14.63 -13.07 9.67
C ALA A 143 -15.46 -12.73 8.42
N ARG A 144 -15.26 -11.54 7.90
CA ARG A 144 -15.89 -11.08 6.67
C ARG A 144 -14.86 -10.43 5.77
N SER A 145 -15.01 -10.64 4.48
CA SER A 145 -14.20 -10.01 3.46
C SER A 145 -15.06 -9.38 2.37
N THR A 146 -14.49 -8.42 1.65
CA THR A 146 -15.04 -8.03 0.35
C THR A 146 -14.93 -9.19 -0.63
N ILE A 147 -15.70 -9.15 -1.72
CA ILE A 147 -15.66 -10.16 -2.79
C ILE A 147 -14.37 -10.12 -3.63
N VAL A 148 -13.46 -9.21 -3.34
CA VAL A 148 -12.18 -9.07 -4.06
C VAL A 148 -11.22 -10.17 -3.63
N ILE A 149 -10.75 -10.98 -4.57
CA ILE A 149 -9.93 -12.20 -4.32
C ILE A 149 -8.77 -11.95 -3.36
N ARG A 150 -7.97 -10.88 -3.56
CA ARG A 150 -6.86 -10.57 -2.65
C ARG A 150 -7.29 -10.25 -1.22
N CYS A 151 -8.51 -9.73 -1.02
CA CYS A 151 -9.05 -9.48 0.31
C CYS A 151 -9.48 -10.81 0.96
N ILE A 152 -10.14 -11.68 0.20
CA ILE A 152 -10.51 -13.04 0.64
C ILE A 152 -9.24 -13.80 1.05
N LEU A 153 -8.23 -13.83 0.18
CA LEU A 153 -6.97 -14.51 0.47
C LEU A 153 -6.22 -13.93 1.67
N SER A 154 -6.31 -12.60 1.88
CA SER A 154 -5.75 -11.96 3.08
C SER A 154 -6.44 -12.43 4.35
N MET A 155 -7.77 -12.47 4.35
CA MET A 155 -8.57 -13.02 5.45
C MET A 155 -8.21 -14.49 5.70
N GLU A 156 -8.22 -15.32 4.67
CA GLU A 156 -7.93 -16.76 4.77
C GLU A 156 -6.54 -17.04 5.33
N ASN A 157 -5.51 -16.30 4.91
CA ASN A 157 -4.17 -16.44 5.47
C ASN A 157 -4.14 -16.13 6.98
N GLY A 158 -4.91 -15.14 7.43
CA GLY A 158 -5.09 -14.86 8.85
C GLY A 158 -5.81 -15.99 9.58
N LEU A 159 -6.92 -16.50 9.02
CA LEU A 159 -7.71 -17.58 9.62
C LEU A 159 -6.92 -18.91 9.70
N GLN A 160 -6.18 -19.24 8.67
CA GLN A 160 -5.28 -20.43 8.69
C GLN A 160 -4.23 -20.31 9.80
N GLN A 161 -3.69 -19.10 10.03
CA GLN A 161 -2.74 -18.89 11.11
C GLN A 161 -3.38 -19.05 12.50
N LEU A 162 -4.65 -18.61 12.67
CA LEU A 162 -5.41 -18.86 13.90
C LEU A 162 -5.52 -20.38 14.16
N LEU A 163 -5.95 -21.15 13.17
CA LEU A 163 -6.10 -22.61 13.29
C LEU A 163 -4.79 -23.34 13.53
N ARG A 164 -3.68 -22.88 12.95
CA ARG A 164 -2.33 -23.44 13.24
C ARG A 164 -1.95 -23.29 14.73
N MET A 165 -2.37 -22.18 15.36
CA MET A 165 -2.05 -21.89 16.75
C MET A 165 -3.07 -22.48 17.73
N ASN A 166 -4.35 -22.53 17.35
CA ASN A 166 -5.41 -23.17 18.13
C ASN A 166 -6.43 -23.88 17.20
N PRO A 167 -6.30 -25.19 16.99
CA PRO A 167 -7.20 -25.94 16.12
C PRO A 167 -8.61 -26.17 16.69
N GLN A 168 -8.87 -25.74 17.95
CA GLN A 168 -10.19 -25.85 18.56
C GLN A 168 -11.11 -24.65 18.24
N LEU A 169 -10.59 -23.59 17.63
CA LEU A 169 -11.37 -22.42 17.25
C LEU A 169 -12.51 -22.78 16.31
N LYS A 170 -13.67 -22.15 16.51
CA LYS A 170 -14.80 -22.25 15.61
C LYS A 170 -14.83 -21.02 14.72
N ILE A 171 -14.48 -21.21 13.45
CA ILE A 171 -14.40 -20.11 12.50
C ILE A 171 -15.63 -20.11 11.60
N PHE A 172 -16.32 -18.96 11.56
CA PHE A 172 -17.38 -18.64 10.60
C PHE A 172 -16.87 -17.51 9.72
N HIS A 173 -16.82 -17.72 8.43
CA HIS A 173 -16.31 -16.72 7.49
C HIS A 173 -17.17 -16.62 6.24
N ASP A 174 -17.22 -15.43 5.66
CA ASP A 174 -17.97 -15.15 4.45
C ASP A 174 -17.32 -14.04 3.63
N ALA A 175 -17.62 -14.02 2.33
CA ALA A 175 -17.29 -12.96 1.41
C ALA A 175 -18.44 -12.81 0.41
N SER A 176 -19.34 -11.88 0.67
CA SER A 176 -20.60 -11.71 -0.08
C SER A 176 -20.86 -10.27 -0.47
N GLU A 177 -21.64 -10.08 -1.56
CA GLU A 177 -22.18 -8.77 -1.95
C GLU A 177 -23.03 -8.16 -0.84
N HIS A 178 -23.72 -8.99 -0.06
CA HIS A 178 -24.57 -8.55 1.06
C HIS A 178 -23.79 -7.72 2.08
N ASP A 179 -22.52 -8.06 2.34
CA ASP A 179 -21.69 -7.40 3.36
C ASP A 179 -20.92 -6.19 2.82
N MET A 180 -20.97 -5.92 1.50
CA MET A 180 -20.17 -4.85 0.88
C MET A 180 -20.54 -3.46 1.37
N TYR A 181 -21.78 -3.23 1.84
CA TYR A 181 -22.25 -1.91 2.25
C TYR A 181 -21.48 -1.31 3.43
N TYR A 182 -20.88 -2.12 4.31
CA TYR A 182 -20.05 -1.65 5.42
C TYR A 182 -18.54 -1.88 5.23
N MET A 183 -18.13 -2.54 4.14
CA MET A 183 -16.72 -2.81 3.85
C MET A 183 -16.00 -1.63 3.18
N ASN A 184 -16.68 -0.51 2.91
CA ASN A 184 -16.15 0.72 2.32
C ASN A 184 -15.40 0.52 0.99
N LEU A 185 -15.83 -0.42 0.17
CA LEU A 185 -15.27 -0.57 -1.16
C LEU A 185 -15.77 0.54 -2.09
N ASP A 186 -17.08 0.78 -2.09
CA ASP A 186 -17.74 1.80 -2.89
C ASP A 186 -18.76 2.58 -2.05
N ASP A 187 -18.48 3.85 -1.81
CA ASP A 187 -19.39 4.77 -1.15
C ASP A 187 -19.70 5.94 -2.08
N ARG A 188 -20.88 5.93 -2.70
CA ARG A 188 -21.30 6.96 -3.66
C ARG A 188 -21.26 8.39 -3.09
N LYS A 189 -21.54 8.55 -1.81
CA LYS A 189 -21.52 9.87 -1.15
C LYS A 189 -20.07 10.35 -0.98
N LEU A 190 -19.19 9.49 -0.49
CA LEU A 190 -17.76 9.81 -0.36
C LEU A 190 -17.12 9.98 -1.74
N ASP A 191 -17.49 9.20 -2.72
CA ASP A 191 -16.98 9.32 -4.09
C ASP A 191 -17.40 10.63 -4.75
N SER A 192 -18.63 11.13 -4.51
CA SER A 192 -19.05 12.43 -5.01
C SER A 192 -18.21 13.58 -4.45
N LEU A 193 -17.79 13.51 -3.19
CA LEU A 193 -16.87 14.45 -2.56
C LEU A 193 -15.43 14.28 -3.08
N LYS A 194 -14.99 13.05 -3.21
CA LYS A 194 -13.64 12.69 -3.66
C LYS A 194 -13.37 13.09 -5.12
N TYR A 195 -14.36 13.00 -5.99
CA TYR A 195 -14.24 13.28 -7.43
C TYR A 195 -14.90 14.59 -7.86
N CYS A 196 -15.20 15.50 -6.94
CA CYS A 196 -15.80 16.78 -7.26
C CYS A 196 -14.89 17.67 -8.14
N VAL A 197 -15.48 18.59 -8.89
CA VAL A 197 -14.76 19.51 -9.80
C VAL A 197 -13.69 20.31 -9.05
N GLY A 198 -13.99 20.78 -7.85
CA GLY A 198 -13.05 21.55 -7.02
C GLY A 198 -11.76 20.81 -6.72
N ARG A 199 -11.81 19.47 -6.55
CA ARG A 199 -10.61 18.65 -6.36
C ARG A 199 -9.69 18.68 -7.59
N LYS A 200 -10.23 18.62 -8.80
CA LYS A 200 -9.43 18.66 -10.04
C LYS A 200 -8.63 19.96 -10.11
N VAL A 201 -9.27 21.09 -9.83
CA VAL A 201 -8.63 22.42 -9.84
C VAL A 201 -7.48 22.46 -8.83
N VAL A 202 -7.74 22.08 -7.58
CA VAL A 202 -6.71 22.05 -6.52
C VAL A 202 -5.56 21.12 -6.87
N GLN A 203 -5.85 19.94 -7.44
CA GLN A 203 -4.83 18.99 -7.86
C GLN A 203 -3.97 19.53 -9.01
N GLU A 204 -4.56 20.23 -9.97
CA GLU A 204 -3.82 20.87 -11.06
C GLU A 204 -2.91 21.99 -10.56
N GLU A 205 -3.40 22.84 -9.66
CA GLU A 205 -2.59 23.89 -9.04
C GLU A 205 -1.44 23.31 -8.20
N PHE A 206 -1.71 22.28 -7.42
CA PHE A 206 -0.68 21.58 -6.66
C PHE A 206 0.39 20.98 -7.58
N SER A 207 -0.04 20.28 -8.63
CA SER A 207 0.86 19.68 -9.62
C SER A 207 1.76 20.71 -10.29
N LYS A 208 1.21 21.88 -10.69
CA LYS A 208 2.01 22.97 -11.27
C LYS A 208 3.16 23.44 -10.38
N LYS A 209 2.97 23.40 -9.06
CA LYS A 209 3.97 23.83 -8.08
C LYS A 209 4.99 22.74 -7.71
N HIS A 210 4.59 21.47 -7.82
CA HIS A 210 5.34 20.34 -7.25
C HIS A 210 5.74 19.26 -8.26
N ASP A 211 5.48 19.45 -9.55
CA ASP A 211 5.88 18.52 -10.58
C ASP A 211 7.41 18.39 -10.68
N CYS A 212 7.91 17.19 -10.49
CA CYS A 212 9.33 16.85 -10.63
C CYS A 212 9.63 16.04 -11.91
N TYR A 213 8.62 15.78 -12.74
CA TYR A 213 8.77 14.92 -13.92
C TYR A 213 9.85 15.41 -14.90
N LYS A 214 10.07 16.72 -15.03
CA LYS A 214 11.07 17.29 -15.93
C LYS A 214 12.49 16.80 -15.59
N ARG A 215 12.85 16.76 -14.31
CA ARG A 215 14.12 16.24 -13.87
C ARG A 215 14.27 14.77 -14.21
N VAL A 216 13.24 13.96 -13.95
CA VAL A 216 13.25 12.53 -14.28
C VAL A 216 13.41 12.31 -15.78
N MET A 217 12.71 13.08 -16.62
CA MET A 217 12.88 13.01 -18.08
C MET A 217 14.31 13.37 -18.53
N GLN A 218 14.93 14.37 -17.92
CA GLN A 218 16.33 14.74 -18.20
C GLN A 218 17.34 13.66 -17.81
N GLU A 219 17.07 12.93 -16.74
CA GLU A 219 17.92 11.82 -16.30
C GLU A 219 17.76 10.57 -17.20
N LEU A 220 16.56 10.30 -17.72
CA LEU A 220 16.28 9.08 -18.48
C LEU A 220 16.52 9.21 -19.99
N PHE A 221 16.36 10.42 -20.55
CA PHE A 221 16.38 10.65 -21.99
C PHE A 221 17.44 11.68 -22.40
N ASN A 222 18.13 11.40 -23.49
CA ASN A 222 19.18 12.27 -24.05
C ASN A 222 18.64 13.34 -25.02
N ASP A 223 17.36 13.28 -25.42
CA ASP A 223 16.70 14.18 -26.37
C ASP A 223 15.38 14.68 -25.80
N GLN A 224 15.37 15.92 -25.27
CA GLN A 224 14.19 16.47 -24.61
C GLN A 224 13.11 16.95 -25.58
N ASP A 225 13.44 17.23 -26.85
CA ASP A 225 12.48 17.62 -27.85
C ASP A 225 11.74 16.38 -28.38
N TRP A 226 12.45 15.28 -28.54
CA TRP A 226 11.84 13.99 -28.81
C TRP A 226 10.87 13.58 -27.66
N VAL A 227 11.26 13.78 -26.40
CA VAL A 227 10.41 13.49 -25.21
C VAL A 227 9.11 14.27 -25.24
N LYS A 228 9.16 15.57 -25.57
CA LYS A 228 7.95 16.42 -25.67
C LYS A 228 6.95 15.90 -26.70
N GLN A 229 7.44 15.34 -27.79
CA GLN A 229 6.62 14.86 -28.91
C GLN A 229 6.10 13.43 -28.69
N ASN A 230 6.84 12.58 -27.99
CA ASN A 230 6.61 11.14 -27.95
C ASN A 230 6.18 10.60 -26.57
N ILE A 231 6.41 11.33 -25.47
CA ILE A 231 6.20 10.84 -24.12
C ILE A 231 5.19 11.70 -23.35
N ASN A 232 4.16 11.05 -22.79
CA ASN A 232 3.39 11.68 -21.72
C ASN A 232 4.22 11.68 -20.44
N GLN A 233 4.98 12.76 -20.24
CA GLN A 233 6.03 12.86 -19.21
C GLN A 233 5.48 12.71 -17.80
N ARG A 234 4.30 13.28 -17.52
CA ARG A 234 3.67 13.22 -16.20
C ARG A 234 3.17 11.80 -15.90
N ASP A 235 2.54 11.16 -16.87
CA ASP A 235 2.05 9.80 -16.73
C ASP A 235 3.19 8.78 -16.57
N LEU A 236 4.25 8.91 -17.37
CA LEU A 236 5.43 8.06 -17.24
C LEU A 236 6.09 8.21 -15.87
N ASN A 237 6.29 9.45 -15.40
CA ASN A 237 6.85 9.71 -14.08
C ASN A 237 6.00 9.10 -12.97
N TRP A 238 4.68 9.24 -13.05
CA TRP A 238 3.76 8.67 -12.07
C TRP A 238 3.82 7.13 -12.04
N LYS A 239 3.77 6.50 -13.20
CA LYS A 239 3.84 5.03 -13.30
C LYS A 239 5.17 4.44 -12.84
N LEU A 240 6.28 5.10 -13.14
CA LEU A 240 7.59 4.72 -12.60
C LEU A 240 7.64 4.85 -11.08
N PHE A 241 7.04 5.91 -10.52
CA PHE A 241 6.93 6.08 -9.07
C PHE A 241 6.08 4.99 -8.42
N GLU A 242 4.90 4.69 -8.99
CA GLU A 242 4.03 3.60 -8.48
C GLU A 242 4.74 2.24 -8.54
N MET A 243 5.42 1.95 -9.65
CA MET A 243 6.17 0.71 -9.83
C MET A 243 7.29 0.58 -8.80
N ALA A 244 8.08 1.64 -8.60
CA ALA A 244 9.14 1.67 -7.59
C ALA A 244 8.60 1.52 -6.16
N GLY A 245 7.40 2.05 -5.89
CA GLY A 245 6.73 1.88 -4.62
C GLY A 245 6.22 0.45 -4.41
N ALA A 246 5.63 -0.14 -5.44
CA ALA A 246 4.98 -1.45 -5.37
C ALA A 246 5.97 -2.61 -5.15
N ILE A 247 7.22 -2.48 -5.61
CA ILE A 247 8.24 -3.54 -5.49
C ILE A 247 8.53 -3.94 -4.04
N GLN A 248 8.31 -3.06 -3.08
CA GLN A 248 8.45 -3.38 -1.65
C GLN A 248 7.50 -4.49 -1.19
N GLY A 249 6.44 -4.72 -1.93
CA GLY A 249 5.41 -5.70 -1.61
C GLY A 249 5.55 -7.02 -2.35
N THR A 250 6.54 -7.18 -3.24
CA THR A 250 6.74 -8.39 -4.05
C THR A 250 7.81 -9.33 -3.49
N GLU A 251 8.67 -8.84 -2.61
CA GLU A 251 9.72 -9.62 -1.94
C GLU A 251 9.20 -10.45 -0.75
#